data_d9a21f663b07580a5d1bf4ba23c36cf9
#
_entry.id   d9a21f663b07580a5d1bf4ba23c36cf9
#
_cell.length_a   1.000
_cell.length_b   1.000
_cell.length_c   1.000
_cell.angle_alpha   90.00
_cell.angle_beta   90.00
_cell.angle_gamma   90.00
#
_symmetry.space_group_name_H-M   'P 1'
#
loop_
_entity.id
_entity.type
_entity.pdbx_description
1 polymer ?
#
loop_
_entity_poly.entity_id
_entity_poly.type
_entity_poly.pdbx_seq_one_letter_code
_entity_poly.pdbx_strand_id
1 'polypeptide(L)'
;MINSHDPLTVLSGDDHPVSPDPVFAARLRARLESALNLPEHTEGVDMSGTETAIAELNKPTAAPATPRSAVVAYLTVPDARAAIAWYIDVLGAVQVGEPIVMDDGRIGHAELALAGGIFYLADEYPEIGLKAPAPQANSVSLMLDVPDTDATLERARTLGAQVQREPYENYGARNAVIIDPSGHRWMLSGPVTGAVVPIQHGDVGYVSIWAPDADRSAAFYGQVLGWIYDPATGQVTNTRQPIGIFSVAGPGNLFCCYAVTDLDETRRAILAGGGQPGQTQEFDFGTVLDATDPAGTPFAVFLPAPGTPRPDLNGAGPGELSYLTYQVPDSEGFKAFYGRLFFWTFEPGRVTDGWGVQGSQPMSGMAGGAARAVAVPMWTVADIEAAVTRVVEAGGTVLQQPSRQDYGLMAECTDDQGGRFYLGQF
;
A
#
# COMPACT_ATOMS: atom_id res chain seq x y z
N MET A 1 -9.75 -43.28 -26.07
CA MET A 1 -10.51 -43.39 -24.81
C MET A 1 -10.45 -42.03 -24.16
N ILE A 2 -11.51 -41.25 -24.35
CA ILE A 2 -11.65 -39.88 -23.89
C ILE A 2 -12.19 -39.95 -22.46
N ASN A 3 -11.53 -39.30 -21.54
CA ASN A 3 -11.81 -39.31 -20.12
C ASN A 3 -13.08 -38.46 -19.84
N SER A 4 -14.18 -39.13 -19.49
CA SER A 4 -15.53 -38.58 -19.38
C SER A 4 -15.85 -38.04 -17.98
N HIS A 5 -15.05 -37.07 -17.44
CA HIS A 5 -15.35 -36.41 -16.17
C HIS A 5 -14.89 -34.94 -16.17
N ASP A 6 -15.27 -34.22 -17.21
CA ASP A 6 -15.21 -32.76 -17.17
C ASP A 6 -16.59 -32.25 -16.71
N PRO A 7 -16.69 -31.63 -15.52
CA PRO A 7 -17.97 -31.10 -15.00
C PRO A 7 -18.53 -29.94 -15.84
N LEU A 8 -17.75 -29.37 -16.77
CA LEU A 8 -18.20 -28.31 -17.68
C LEU A 8 -18.91 -28.83 -18.93
N THR A 9 -18.87 -30.13 -19.21
CA THR A 9 -19.65 -30.74 -20.30
C THR A 9 -21.16 -30.68 -20.07
N VAL A 10 -21.62 -30.40 -18.84
CA VAL A 10 -23.04 -30.20 -18.51
C VAL A 10 -23.54 -28.81 -18.98
N LEU A 11 -22.65 -27.90 -19.32
CA LEU A 11 -22.97 -26.54 -19.77
C LEU A 11 -23.07 -26.43 -21.30
N SER A 12 -22.80 -27.50 -22.04
CA SER A 12 -22.95 -27.56 -23.50
C SER A 12 -24.29 -28.21 -23.93
N GLY A 13 -25.38 -27.88 -23.25
CA GLY A 13 -26.74 -28.17 -23.70
C GLY A 13 -27.22 -27.11 -24.68
N ASP A 14 -28.02 -27.57 -25.68
CA ASP A 14 -28.55 -26.78 -26.79
C ASP A 14 -28.93 -25.34 -26.43
N ASP A 15 -28.43 -24.39 -27.22
CA ASP A 15 -28.64 -22.93 -27.13
C ASP A 15 -30.09 -22.50 -27.40
N HIS A 16 -31.05 -23.03 -26.67
CA HIS A 16 -32.40 -22.48 -26.64
C HIS A 16 -32.52 -21.55 -25.44
N PRO A 17 -32.80 -20.24 -25.65
CA PRO A 17 -33.01 -19.31 -24.54
C PRO A 17 -34.22 -19.79 -23.73
N VAL A 18 -33.94 -20.31 -22.53
CA VAL A 18 -35.00 -20.64 -21.56
C VAL A 18 -35.36 -19.34 -20.85
N SER A 19 -36.62 -18.91 -20.97
CA SER A 19 -37.15 -17.79 -20.22
C SER A 19 -37.01 -18.07 -18.73
N PRO A 20 -36.32 -17.22 -17.94
CA PRO A 20 -36.15 -17.43 -16.51
C PRO A 20 -37.52 -17.39 -15.78
N ASP A 21 -37.63 -18.12 -14.70
CA ASP A 21 -38.81 -18.07 -13.82
C ASP A 21 -39.22 -16.60 -13.56
N PRO A 22 -40.48 -16.20 -13.77
CA PRO A 22 -40.94 -14.82 -13.64
C PRO A 22 -40.67 -14.21 -12.26
N VAL A 23 -40.70 -15.03 -11.19
CA VAL A 23 -40.43 -14.60 -9.81
C VAL A 23 -38.92 -14.35 -9.62
N PHE A 24 -38.07 -15.22 -10.20
CA PHE A 24 -36.63 -15.02 -10.20
C PHE A 24 -36.23 -13.78 -11.00
N ALA A 25 -36.78 -13.61 -12.20
CA ALA A 25 -36.52 -12.45 -13.05
C ALA A 25 -36.92 -11.15 -12.39
N ALA A 26 -38.09 -11.08 -11.72
CA ALA A 26 -38.55 -9.91 -10.98
C ALA A 26 -37.63 -9.59 -9.78
N ARG A 27 -37.19 -10.62 -9.03
CA ARG A 27 -36.26 -10.41 -7.91
C ARG A 27 -34.88 -9.93 -8.36
N LEU A 28 -34.36 -10.51 -9.47
CA LEU A 28 -33.08 -10.09 -10.02
C LEU A 28 -33.14 -8.65 -10.53
N ARG A 29 -34.24 -8.30 -11.22
CA ARG A 29 -34.48 -6.95 -11.72
C ARG A 29 -34.56 -5.94 -10.58
N ALA A 30 -35.34 -6.19 -9.53
CA ALA A 30 -35.44 -5.33 -8.37
C ALA A 30 -34.08 -5.11 -7.66
N ARG A 31 -33.24 -6.18 -7.59
CA ARG A 31 -31.87 -6.07 -7.05
C ARG A 31 -30.95 -5.24 -7.94
N LEU A 32 -31.03 -5.36 -9.26
CA LEU A 32 -30.26 -4.57 -10.20
C LEU A 32 -30.70 -3.11 -10.22
N GLU A 33 -32.00 -2.84 -10.19
CA GLU A 33 -32.55 -1.47 -10.09
C GLU A 33 -32.15 -0.80 -8.78
N SER A 34 -32.18 -1.53 -7.66
CA SER A 34 -31.68 -1.03 -6.36
C SER A 34 -30.17 -0.81 -6.35
N ALA A 35 -29.39 -1.68 -6.98
CA ALA A 35 -27.92 -1.56 -7.03
C ALA A 35 -27.45 -0.44 -7.97
N LEU A 36 -28.24 -0.14 -9.01
CA LEU A 36 -27.89 0.88 -10.00
C LEU A 36 -28.56 2.25 -9.72
N ASN A 37 -29.36 2.39 -8.65
CA ASN A 37 -30.12 3.61 -8.31
C ASN A 37 -30.93 4.16 -9.51
N LEU A 38 -31.46 3.28 -10.36
CA LEU A 38 -32.27 3.68 -11.49
C LEU A 38 -33.68 4.06 -11.00
N PRO A 39 -34.25 5.18 -11.45
CA PRO A 39 -35.63 5.55 -11.09
C PRO A 39 -36.64 4.53 -11.61
N GLU A 40 -37.64 4.19 -10.78
CA GLU A 40 -38.78 3.36 -11.18
C GLU A 40 -39.53 4.05 -12.31
N HIS A 41 -39.60 3.43 -13.48
CA HIS A 41 -40.29 3.86 -14.71
C HIS A 41 -39.56 4.86 -15.61
N THR A 42 -38.98 4.36 -16.68
CA THR A 42 -38.77 5.11 -17.91
C THR A 42 -39.66 4.53 -19.02
N GLU A 43 -40.86 5.03 -19.18
CA GLU A 43 -41.55 5.07 -20.48
C GLU A 43 -40.94 6.17 -21.31
N GLY A 44 -40.57 5.85 -22.53
CA GLY A 44 -40.06 6.61 -23.66
C GLY A 44 -39.73 8.11 -23.44
N VAL A 45 -38.42 8.43 -23.31
CA VAL A 45 -37.95 9.81 -23.21
C VAL A 45 -37.79 10.43 -24.61
N ASP A 46 -38.48 11.52 -24.84
CA ASP A 46 -38.30 12.45 -25.94
C ASP A 46 -36.88 13.10 -25.90
N MET A 47 -36.15 13.05 -27.00
CA MET A 47 -34.73 13.41 -27.13
C MET A 47 -34.46 14.93 -27.19
N SER A 48 -35.30 15.78 -26.62
CA SER A 48 -35.12 17.24 -26.64
C SER A 48 -34.46 17.84 -25.37
N GLY A 49 -34.00 17.00 -24.42
CA GLY A 49 -33.42 17.43 -23.14
C GLY A 49 -31.97 17.00 -22.89
N THR A 50 -31.13 16.86 -23.92
CA THR A 50 -29.80 16.26 -23.83
C THR A 50 -28.76 17.05 -23.02
N GLU A 51 -28.93 18.35 -22.82
CA GLU A 51 -27.96 19.16 -22.06
C GLU A 51 -28.08 19.02 -20.54
N THR A 52 -29.26 18.76 -20.01
CA THR A 52 -29.49 18.60 -18.57
C THR A 52 -29.08 17.20 -18.06
N ALA A 53 -29.22 16.18 -18.91
CA ALA A 53 -28.83 14.80 -18.57
C ALA A 53 -27.30 14.61 -18.51
N ILE A 54 -26.54 15.35 -19.34
CA ILE A 54 -25.07 15.32 -19.34
C ILE A 54 -24.50 16.02 -18.08
N ALA A 55 -25.19 17.04 -17.58
CA ALA A 55 -24.78 17.75 -16.36
C ALA A 55 -24.99 16.90 -15.08
N GLU A 56 -25.96 15.97 -15.07
CA GLU A 56 -26.15 15.04 -13.95
C GLU A 56 -25.21 13.82 -13.99
N LEU A 57 -24.79 13.39 -15.18
CA LEU A 57 -23.77 12.35 -15.35
C LEU A 57 -22.37 12.83 -14.95
N ASN A 58 -22.12 14.12 -14.92
CA ASN A 58 -20.86 14.74 -14.50
C ASN A 58 -20.83 15.17 -13.02
N LYS A 59 -21.85 14.86 -12.23
CA LYS A 59 -21.69 14.96 -10.77
C LYS A 59 -20.61 13.94 -10.35
N PRO A 60 -19.57 14.38 -9.62
CA PRO A 60 -18.57 13.42 -9.12
C PRO A 60 -19.32 12.38 -8.29
N THR A 61 -19.38 11.17 -8.80
CA THR A 61 -19.80 10.00 -8.02
C THR A 61 -18.88 9.98 -6.82
N ALA A 62 -19.43 10.01 -5.62
CA ALA A 62 -18.63 9.82 -4.40
C ALA A 62 -17.75 8.60 -4.62
N ALA A 63 -16.44 8.77 -4.39
CA ALA A 63 -15.48 7.67 -4.53
C ALA A 63 -16.09 6.44 -3.85
N PRO A 64 -16.00 5.24 -4.46
CA PRO A 64 -16.51 4.04 -3.83
C PRO A 64 -15.90 3.97 -2.44
N ALA A 65 -16.75 4.08 -1.41
CA ALA A 65 -16.31 3.92 -0.03
C ALA A 65 -15.59 2.57 0.02
N THR A 66 -14.38 2.55 0.58
CA THR A 66 -13.64 1.32 0.85
C THR A 66 -14.66 0.31 1.39
N PRO A 67 -14.78 -0.91 0.82
CA PRO A 67 -15.79 -1.86 1.26
C PRO A 67 -15.61 -2.08 2.76
N ARG A 68 -16.46 -1.49 3.58
CA ARG A 68 -16.53 -1.85 4.99
C ARG A 68 -17.10 -3.25 5.05
N SER A 69 -16.48 -4.12 5.85
CA SER A 69 -17.06 -5.43 6.13
C SER A 69 -18.52 -5.22 6.55
N ALA A 70 -19.45 -5.95 5.95
CA ALA A 70 -20.85 -5.90 6.32
C ALA A 70 -21.10 -6.41 7.76
N VAL A 71 -20.12 -7.14 8.32
CA VAL A 71 -20.10 -7.64 9.70
C VAL A 71 -18.87 -7.08 10.38
N VAL A 72 -19.08 -6.26 11.41
CA VAL A 72 -18.03 -5.65 12.23
C VAL A 72 -18.03 -6.33 13.60
N ALA A 73 -16.86 -6.74 14.08
CA ALA A 73 -16.73 -7.26 15.43
C ALA A 73 -17.01 -6.15 16.46
N TYR A 74 -17.85 -6.44 17.44
CA TYR A 74 -18.13 -5.57 18.59
C TYR A 74 -17.72 -6.31 19.86
N LEU A 75 -16.63 -5.88 20.49
CA LEU A 75 -16.04 -6.56 21.64
C LEU A 75 -16.61 -5.98 22.94
N THR A 76 -16.91 -6.87 23.89
CA THR A 76 -17.22 -6.47 25.26
C THR A 76 -16.00 -6.75 26.12
N VAL A 77 -15.52 -5.75 26.85
CA VAL A 77 -14.30 -5.82 27.64
C VAL A 77 -14.55 -5.40 29.11
N PRO A 78 -13.76 -5.90 30.08
CA PRO A 78 -13.96 -5.55 31.49
C PRO A 78 -13.63 -4.07 31.80
N ASP A 79 -12.66 -3.49 31.06
CA ASP A 79 -12.22 -2.10 31.14
C ASP A 79 -11.85 -1.63 29.74
N ALA A 80 -12.75 -0.84 29.13
CA ALA A 80 -12.57 -0.39 27.76
C ALA A 80 -11.40 0.59 27.60
N ARG A 81 -11.06 1.41 28.62
CA ARG A 81 -9.92 2.31 28.56
C ARG A 81 -8.60 1.52 28.55
N ALA A 82 -8.47 0.54 29.40
CA ALA A 82 -7.31 -0.33 29.44
C ALA A 82 -7.19 -1.18 28.16
N ALA A 83 -8.31 -1.67 27.62
CA ALA A 83 -8.35 -2.44 26.40
C ALA A 83 -7.93 -1.58 25.18
N ILE A 84 -8.42 -0.35 25.04
CA ILE A 84 -8.01 0.59 23.97
C ILE A 84 -6.50 0.80 24.00
N ALA A 85 -5.93 1.14 25.17
CA ALA A 85 -4.51 1.34 25.33
C ALA A 85 -3.71 0.09 24.93
N TRP A 86 -4.16 -1.09 25.38
CA TRP A 86 -3.51 -2.36 25.04
C TRP A 86 -3.54 -2.66 23.54
N TYR A 87 -4.68 -2.48 22.86
CA TYR A 87 -4.79 -2.71 21.42
C TYR A 87 -3.93 -1.74 20.61
N ILE A 88 -3.78 -0.49 21.06
CA ILE A 88 -2.87 0.49 20.45
C ILE A 88 -1.42 0.03 20.63
N ASP A 89 -1.00 -0.27 21.86
CA ASP A 89 0.40 -0.57 22.19
C ASP A 89 0.86 -1.92 21.62
N VAL A 90 -0.01 -2.93 21.62
CA VAL A 90 0.37 -4.30 21.21
C VAL A 90 0.09 -4.58 19.75
N LEU A 91 -1.11 -4.25 19.29
CA LEU A 91 -1.56 -4.63 17.96
C LEU A 91 -1.36 -3.50 16.92
N GLY A 92 -1.02 -2.27 17.37
CA GLY A 92 -0.91 -1.12 16.48
C GLY A 92 -2.27 -0.57 16.03
N ALA A 93 -3.31 -0.76 16.83
CA ALA A 93 -4.62 -0.18 16.55
C ALA A 93 -4.57 1.36 16.64
N VAL A 94 -5.45 2.01 15.90
CA VAL A 94 -5.62 3.47 15.94
C VAL A 94 -7.05 3.79 16.36
N GLN A 95 -7.20 4.61 17.41
CA GLN A 95 -8.53 5.06 17.84
C GLN A 95 -9.17 5.97 16.81
N VAL A 96 -10.41 5.69 16.44
CA VAL A 96 -11.21 6.47 15.48
C VAL A 96 -12.25 7.30 16.23
N GLY A 97 -12.01 8.61 16.31
CA GLY A 97 -12.87 9.53 17.06
C GLY A 97 -12.77 9.39 18.57
N GLU A 98 -13.61 10.12 19.29
CA GLU A 98 -13.67 10.06 20.74
C GLU A 98 -14.63 8.95 21.20
N PRO A 99 -14.27 8.17 22.23
CA PRO A 99 -15.16 7.17 22.80
C PRO A 99 -16.42 7.81 23.42
N ILE A 100 -17.54 7.14 23.27
CA ILE A 100 -18.79 7.55 23.91
C ILE A 100 -18.77 7.11 25.36
N VAL A 101 -18.64 8.08 26.26
CA VAL A 101 -18.66 7.86 27.71
C VAL A 101 -20.08 8.01 28.22
N MET A 102 -20.58 7.02 28.96
CA MET A 102 -21.90 7.00 29.56
C MET A 102 -21.92 7.78 30.88
N ASP A 103 -23.10 8.10 31.42
CA ASP A 103 -23.27 8.86 32.64
C ASP A 103 -22.62 8.22 33.87
N ASP A 104 -22.45 6.90 33.87
CA ASP A 104 -21.80 6.13 34.93
C ASP A 104 -20.26 6.03 34.76
N GLY A 105 -19.72 6.69 33.72
CA GLY A 105 -18.28 6.73 33.43
C GLY A 105 -17.75 5.58 32.58
N ARG A 106 -18.58 4.56 32.27
CA ARG A 106 -18.22 3.46 31.37
C ARG A 106 -18.18 3.95 29.94
N ILE A 107 -17.36 3.29 29.10
CA ILE A 107 -17.35 3.49 27.66
C ILE A 107 -18.44 2.61 27.05
N GLY A 108 -19.48 3.26 26.50
CA GLY A 108 -20.57 2.58 25.79
C GLY A 108 -20.24 2.24 24.34
N HIS A 109 -19.25 2.92 23.76
CA HIS A 109 -18.80 2.68 22.39
C HIS A 109 -17.42 3.29 22.12
N ALA A 110 -16.56 2.55 21.48
CA ALA A 110 -15.31 3.04 20.91
C ALA A 110 -15.02 2.32 19.59
N GLU A 111 -14.39 3.02 18.66
CA GLU A 111 -14.00 2.50 17.35
C GLU A 111 -12.48 2.44 17.24
N LEU A 112 -11.95 1.31 16.79
CA LEU A 112 -10.52 1.12 16.54
C LEU A 112 -10.30 0.63 15.10
N ALA A 113 -9.42 1.32 14.38
CA ALA A 113 -8.90 0.86 13.09
C ALA A 113 -7.68 -0.04 13.31
N LEU A 114 -7.61 -1.16 12.62
CA LEU A 114 -6.54 -2.15 12.73
C LEU A 114 -6.38 -2.92 11.42
N ALA A 115 -5.17 -2.96 10.86
CA ALA A 115 -4.83 -3.71 9.64
C ALA A 115 -5.80 -3.45 8.46
N GLY A 116 -6.19 -2.19 8.25
CA GLY A 116 -7.12 -1.80 7.19
C GLY A 116 -8.60 -2.09 7.46
N GLY A 117 -8.92 -2.76 8.58
CA GLY A 117 -10.26 -3.01 9.08
C GLY A 117 -10.65 -2.07 10.22
N ILE A 118 -11.86 -2.28 10.74
CA ILE A 118 -12.37 -1.59 11.93
C ILE A 118 -13.06 -2.60 12.84
N PHE A 119 -12.95 -2.41 14.14
CA PHE A 119 -13.75 -3.11 15.13
C PHE A 119 -14.17 -2.15 16.24
N TYR A 120 -15.22 -2.52 16.96
CA TYR A 120 -15.79 -1.73 18.04
C TYR A 120 -15.58 -2.42 19.38
N LEU A 121 -15.59 -1.62 20.44
CA LEU A 121 -15.61 -2.17 21.80
C LEU A 121 -16.41 -1.29 22.77
N ALA A 122 -16.85 -1.91 23.86
CA ALA A 122 -17.51 -1.27 24.98
C ALA A 122 -17.15 -1.96 26.29
N ASP A 123 -17.34 -1.27 27.40
CA ASP A 123 -17.34 -1.86 28.72
C ASP A 123 -18.43 -2.93 28.88
N GLU A 124 -18.29 -3.83 29.87
CA GLU A 124 -19.33 -4.77 30.23
C GLU A 124 -20.58 -4.05 30.76
N TYR A 125 -21.74 -4.61 30.38
CA TYR A 125 -23.05 -4.25 30.91
C TYR A 125 -23.77 -5.51 31.35
N PRO A 126 -23.39 -6.12 32.52
CA PRO A 126 -23.96 -7.38 33.02
C PRO A 126 -25.47 -7.31 33.21
N GLU A 127 -25.99 -6.11 33.49
CA GLU A 127 -27.42 -5.82 33.68
C GLU A 127 -28.27 -6.06 32.43
N ILE A 128 -27.66 -6.01 31.24
CA ILE A 128 -28.31 -6.35 29.97
C ILE A 128 -27.71 -7.60 29.33
N GLY A 129 -26.89 -8.36 30.05
CA GLY A 129 -26.31 -9.61 29.59
C GLY A 129 -25.03 -9.49 28.79
N LEU A 130 -24.44 -8.27 28.62
CA LEU A 130 -23.16 -8.07 27.95
C LEU A 130 -22.01 -8.25 28.93
N LYS A 131 -21.20 -9.27 28.70
CA LYS A 131 -20.04 -9.63 29.53
C LYS A 131 -18.82 -9.91 28.64
N ALA A 132 -17.66 -9.58 29.16
CA ALA A 132 -16.39 -10.00 28.56
C ALA A 132 -16.28 -11.53 28.53
N PRO A 133 -15.55 -12.11 27.58
CA PRO A 133 -15.34 -13.55 27.50
C PRO A 133 -14.65 -14.07 28.78
N ALA A 134 -15.12 -15.20 29.29
CA ALA A 134 -14.34 -15.92 30.29
C ALA A 134 -13.06 -16.49 29.61
N PRO A 135 -11.89 -16.46 30.26
CA PRO A 135 -10.61 -16.86 29.67
C PRO A 135 -10.54 -18.26 29.04
N GLN A 136 -11.52 -19.11 29.38
CA GLN A 136 -11.58 -20.51 28.92
C GLN A 136 -12.77 -20.79 27.99
N ALA A 137 -13.54 -19.77 27.59
CA ALA A 137 -14.80 -19.95 26.87
C ALA A 137 -14.92 -19.00 25.67
N ASN A 138 -13.92 -18.98 24.81
CA ASN A 138 -13.96 -18.17 23.57
C ASN A 138 -14.79 -18.87 22.49
N SER A 139 -15.89 -18.26 22.09
CA SER A 139 -16.74 -18.72 20.98
C SER A 139 -16.31 -18.14 19.61
N VAL A 140 -15.44 -17.11 19.62
CA VAL A 140 -14.95 -16.41 18.44
C VAL A 140 -13.43 -16.26 18.50
N SER A 141 -12.76 -16.38 17.38
CA SER A 141 -11.37 -16.01 17.22
C SER A 141 -11.27 -14.86 16.22
N LEU A 142 -10.50 -13.85 16.56
CA LEU A 142 -10.17 -12.75 15.68
C LEU A 142 -8.85 -13.08 14.99
N MET A 143 -8.82 -13.04 13.68
CA MET A 143 -7.60 -13.26 12.91
C MET A 143 -7.01 -11.91 12.52
N LEU A 144 -5.71 -11.74 12.76
CA LEU A 144 -4.99 -10.52 12.51
C LEU A 144 -3.71 -10.80 11.74
N ASP A 145 -3.58 -10.19 10.57
CA ASP A 145 -2.32 -10.17 9.85
C ASP A 145 -1.37 -9.15 10.49
N VAL A 146 -0.18 -9.60 10.85
CA VAL A 146 0.85 -8.80 11.51
C VAL A 146 2.16 -8.82 10.71
N PRO A 147 2.93 -7.73 10.70
CA PRO A 147 4.21 -7.71 9.98
C PRO A 147 5.25 -8.66 10.55
N ASP A 148 5.20 -8.91 11.86
CA ASP A 148 6.11 -9.81 12.59
C ASP A 148 5.35 -10.48 13.73
N THR A 149 5.09 -11.77 13.58
CA THR A 149 4.35 -12.57 14.55
C THR A 149 5.11 -12.72 15.88
N ASP A 150 6.42 -12.95 15.81
CA ASP A 150 7.24 -13.16 17.02
C ASP A 150 7.37 -11.86 17.82
N ALA A 151 7.64 -10.75 17.18
CA ALA A 151 7.72 -9.43 17.84
C ALA A 151 6.37 -8.99 18.41
N THR A 152 5.26 -9.24 17.71
CA THR A 152 3.91 -8.93 18.22
C THR A 152 3.55 -9.82 19.41
N LEU A 153 3.87 -11.11 19.33
CA LEU A 153 3.66 -12.04 20.43
C LEU A 153 4.43 -11.63 21.69
N GLU A 154 5.69 -11.21 21.54
CA GLU A 154 6.51 -10.82 22.68
C GLU A 154 6.00 -9.54 23.36
N ARG A 155 5.55 -8.56 22.55
CA ARG A 155 4.85 -7.37 23.11
C ARG A 155 3.58 -7.76 23.86
N ALA A 156 2.77 -8.63 23.24
CA ALA A 156 1.53 -9.10 23.85
C ALA A 156 1.80 -9.82 25.18
N ARG A 157 2.81 -10.70 25.22
CA ARG A 157 3.24 -11.42 26.43
C ARG A 157 3.68 -10.45 27.54
N THR A 158 4.53 -9.49 27.19
CA THR A 158 5.04 -8.48 28.14
C THR A 158 3.91 -7.63 28.73
N LEU A 159 2.85 -7.37 27.94
CA LEU A 159 1.69 -6.57 28.35
C LEU A 159 0.49 -7.42 28.77
N GLY A 160 0.73 -8.65 29.27
CA GLY A 160 -0.22 -9.44 30.03
C GLY A 160 -1.14 -10.35 29.22
N ALA A 161 -0.91 -10.54 27.92
CA ALA A 161 -1.63 -11.56 27.17
C ALA A 161 -1.19 -12.98 27.57
N GLN A 162 -2.15 -13.90 27.59
CA GLN A 162 -1.86 -15.31 27.75
C GLN A 162 -1.55 -15.94 26.40
N VAL A 163 -0.35 -16.49 26.23
CA VAL A 163 -0.01 -17.25 25.03
C VAL A 163 -0.71 -18.61 25.09
N GLN A 164 -1.64 -18.82 24.18
CA GLN A 164 -2.36 -20.08 24.04
C GLN A 164 -1.63 -21.04 23.10
N ARG A 165 -0.96 -20.51 22.08
CA ARG A 165 -0.11 -21.28 21.17
C ARG A 165 1.12 -20.47 20.80
N GLU A 166 2.30 -21.05 21.06
CA GLU A 166 3.60 -20.49 20.67
C GLU A 166 3.73 -20.41 19.14
N PRO A 167 4.67 -19.61 18.61
CA PRO A 167 4.83 -19.44 17.18
C PRO A 167 5.03 -20.77 16.45
N TYR A 168 4.28 -20.95 15.37
CA TYR A 168 4.37 -22.13 14.50
C TYR A 168 4.15 -21.73 13.04
N GLU A 169 4.74 -22.49 12.14
CA GLU A 169 4.56 -22.29 10.71
C GLU A 169 3.47 -23.21 10.17
N ASN A 170 2.54 -22.64 9.42
CA ASN A 170 1.48 -23.37 8.75
C ASN A 170 0.96 -22.58 7.54
N TYR A 171 0.69 -23.26 6.43
CA TYR A 171 0.21 -22.66 5.17
C TYR A 171 1.05 -21.48 4.67
N GLY A 172 2.38 -21.54 4.87
CA GLY A 172 3.29 -20.49 4.42
C GLY A 172 3.29 -19.21 5.27
N ALA A 173 2.67 -19.24 6.44
CA ALA A 173 2.64 -18.13 7.38
C ALA A 173 3.22 -18.54 8.76
N ARG A 174 3.78 -17.58 9.47
CA ARG A 174 4.19 -17.65 10.86
C ARG A 174 3.02 -17.25 11.75
N ASN A 175 2.50 -18.17 12.53
CA ASN A 175 1.27 -18.01 13.30
C ASN A 175 1.52 -18.11 14.79
N ALA A 176 0.73 -17.42 15.61
CA ALA A 176 0.67 -17.59 17.06
C ALA A 176 -0.77 -17.35 17.53
N VAL A 177 -1.09 -17.80 18.74
CA VAL A 177 -2.43 -17.59 19.32
C VAL A 177 -2.30 -17.05 20.72
N ILE A 178 -3.01 -15.96 20.99
CA ILE A 178 -3.06 -15.33 22.30
C ILE A 178 -4.50 -15.15 22.78
N ILE A 179 -4.66 -15.04 24.09
CA ILE A 179 -5.82 -14.45 24.76
C ILE A 179 -5.36 -13.11 25.31
N ASP A 180 -6.02 -12.03 24.91
CA ASP A 180 -5.71 -10.71 25.42
C ASP A 180 -6.15 -10.54 26.88
N PRO A 181 -5.74 -9.48 27.59
CA PRO A 181 -6.13 -9.23 28.99
C PRO A 181 -7.63 -9.09 29.19
N SER A 182 -8.39 -8.78 28.12
CA SER A 182 -9.86 -8.69 28.15
C SER A 182 -10.56 -10.03 27.91
N GLY A 183 -9.81 -11.10 27.63
CA GLY A 183 -10.32 -12.44 27.42
C GLY A 183 -10.61 -12.81 25.95
N HIS A 184 -10.36 -11.93 24.98
CA HIS A 184 -10.58 -12.25 23.57
C HIS A 184 -9.42 -13.02 22.96
N ARG A 185 -9.76 -13.95 22.07
CA ARG A 185 -8.80 -14.82 21.40
C ARG A 185 -8.38 -14.23 20.07
N TRP A 186 -7.07 -14.03 19.90
CA TRP A 186 -6.46 -13.53 18.67
C TRP A 186 -5.57 -14.60 18.04
N MET A 187 -5.73 -14.80 16.74
CA MET A 187 -4.84 -15.57 15.89
C MET A 187 -3.98 -14.60 15.10
N LEU A 188 -2.71 -14.50 15.48
CA LEU A 188 -1.73 -13.66 14.79
C LEU A 188 -1.18 -14.46 13.61
N SER A 189 -1.07 -13.84 12.44
CA SER A 189 -0.51 -14.43 11.23
C SER A 189 0.41 -13.44 10.56
N GLY A 190 1.63 -13.83 10.26
CA GLY A 190 2.61 -12.98 9.59
C GLY A 190 3.49 -13.80 8.66
N PRO A 191 4.43 -13.14 7.98
CA PRO A 191 5.40 -13.85 7.17
C PRO A 191 6.25 -14.79 8.05
N VAL A 192 6.71 -15.89 7.47
CA VAL A 192 7.62 -16.80 8.17
C VAL A 192 8.91 -16.02 8.49
N THR A 193 9.18 -15.85 9.80
CA THR A 193 10.38 -15.14 10.28
C THR A 193 11.63 -15.87 9.78
N GLY A 194 12.43 -15.18 8.98
CA GLY A 194 13.63 -15.75 8.36
C GLY A 194 13.45 -16.25 6.93
N ALA A 195 12.24 -16.39 6.41
CA ALA A 195 12.04 -16.58 4.99
C ALA A 195 12.22 -15.22 4.28
N VAL A 196 13.39 -14.98 3.76
CA VAL A 196 13.65 -13.85 2.86
C VAL A 196 12.77 -14.06 1.63
N VAL A 197 11.70 -13.25 1.49
CA VAL A 197 10.97 -13.17 0.23
C VAL A 197 11.94 -12.56 -0.77
N PRO A 198 12.34 -13.29 -1.82
CA PRO A 198 13.30 -12.75 -2.77
C PRO A 198 12.67 -11.61 -3.57
N ILE A 199 13.52 -10.65 -3.93
CA ILE A 199 13.14 -9.57 -4.83
C ILE A 199 12.59 -10.16 -6.14
N GLN A 200 11.54 -9.56 -6.67
CA GLN A 200 10.84 -10.04 -7.85
C GLN A 200 11.13 -9.17 -9.07
N HIS A 201 10.88 -9.73 -10.25
CA HIS A 201 10.98 -9.00 -11.51
C HIS A 201 10.07 -7.77 -11.48
N GLY A 202 10.64 -6.58 -11.76
CA GLY A 202 9.92 -5.30 -11.71
C GLY A 202 9.91 -4.59 -10.35
N ASP A 203 10.45 -5.19 -9.29
CA ASP A 203 10.64 -4.49 -8.02
C ASP A 203 11.78 -3.46 -8.11
N VAL A 204 11.68 -2.37 -7.34
CA VAL A 204 12.73 -1.35 -7.22
C VAL A 204 13.75 -1.80 -6.19
N GLY A 205 14.88 -2.33 -6.63
CA GLY A 205 15.92 -2.82 -5.72
C GLY A 205 16.88 -1.75 -5.22
N TYR A 206 17.02 -0.65 -5.97
CA TYR A 206 17.92 0.45 -5.64
C TYR A 206 17.38 1.76 -6.19
N VAL A 207 17.59 2.85 -5.45
CA VAL A 207 17.34 4.20 -5.94
C VAL A 207 18.54 5.10 -5.64
N SER A 208 18.72 6.16 -6.45
CA SER A 208 19.68 7.21 -6.10
C SER A 208 19.13 8.60 -6.41
N ILE A 209 19.43 9.53 -5.49
CA ILE A 209 19.19 10.94 -5.70
C ILE A 209 20.29 11.46 -6.62
N TRP A 210 19.91 11.92 -7.79
CA TRP A 210 20.78 12.61 -8.71
C TRP A 210 20.55 14.11 -8.57
N ALA A 211 21.56 14.84 -8.14
CA ALA A 211 21.49 16.26 -7.85
C ALA A 211 22.75 16.97 -8.38
N PRO A 212 22.72 18.30 -8.58
CA PRO A 212 23.92 19.04 -8.97
C PRO A 212 25.08 18.91 -7.99
N ASP A 213 24.79 18.79 -6.69
CA ASP A 213 25.76 18.70 -5.60
C ASP A 213 25.33 17.61 -4.61
N ALA A 214 26.03 16.47 -4.64
CA ALA A 214 25.73 15.32 -3.78
C ALA A 214 25.99 15.59 -2.29
N ASP A 215 27.02 16.36 -1.94
CA ASP A 215 27.35 16.67 -0.55
C ASP A 215 26.26 17.55 0.09
N ARG A 216 25.74 18.51 -0.68
CA ARG A 216 24.57 19.30 -0.24
C ARG A 216 23.32 18.46 -0.07
N SER A 217 23.03 17.55 -1.00
CA SER A 217 21.91 16.63 -0.87
C SER A 217 22.08 15.74 0.36
N ALA A 218 23.27 15.20 0.59
CA ALA A 218 23.56 14.38 1.76
C ALA A 218 23.35 15.15 3.08
N ALA A 219 23.79 16.40 3.13
CA ALA A 219 23.56 17.26 4.30
C ALA A 219 22.07 17.55 4.52
N PHE A 220 21.35 17.87 3.44
CA PHE A 220 19.91 18.11 3.47
C PHE A 220 19.12 16.89 3.98
N TYR A 221 19.28 15.75 3.32
CA TYR A 221 18.55 14.52 3.71
C TYR A 221 19.04 13.94 5.04
N GLY A 222 20.30 14.17 5.42
CA GLY A 222 20.81 13.89 6.76
C GLY A 222 20.04 14.66 7.84
N GLN A 223 19.78 15.95 7.63
CA GLN A 223 19.01 16.77 8.55
C GLN A 223 17.51 16.41 8.55
N VAL A 224 16.91 16.17 7.38
CA VAL A 224 15.46 15.96 7.24
C VAL A 224 15.06 14.54 7.64
N LEU A 225 15.78 13.51 7.16
CA LEU A 225 15.43 12.09 7.28
C LEU A 225 16.35 11.33 8.26
N GLY A 226 17.43 11.94 8.73
CA GLY A 226 18.40 11.27 9.58
C GLY A 226 19.34 10.31 8.82
N TRP A 227 19.54 10.49 7.52
CA TRP A 227 20.41 9.63 6.72
C TRP A 227 21.88 9.80 7.10
N ILE A 228 22.61 8.68 7.09
CA ILE A 228 24.06 8.65 7.28
C ILE A 228 24.68 8.32 5.91
N TYR A 229 25.29 9.32 5.30
CA TYR A 229 25.89 9.22 3.99
C TYR A 229 27.38 8.87 4.08
N ASP A 230 27.83 7.92 3.27
CA ASP A 230 29.25 7.61 3.08
C ASP A 230 29.75 8.22 1.75
N PRO A 231 30.57 9.28 1.81
CA PRO A 231 31.08 9.93 0.61
C PRO A 231 32.07 9.06 -0.19
N ALA A 232 32.64 8.02 0.42
CA ALA A 232 33.54 7.11 -0.30
C ALA A 232 32.82 6.17 -1.28
N THR A 233 31.59 5.81 -0.94
CA THR A 233 30.77 4.90 -1.74
C THR A 233 29.58 5.60 -2.43
N GLY A 234 29.23 6.80 -1.98
CA GLY A 234 28.03 7.49 -2.45
C GLY A 234 26.71 6.91 -1.91
N GLN A 235 26.77 6.09 -0.86
CA GLN A 235 25.62 5.36 -0.32
C GLN A 235 25.14 5.91 1.02
N VAL A 236 23.83 5.79 1.26
CA VAL A 236 23.21 5.95 2.58
C VAL A 236 23.34 4.60 3.31
N THR A 237 23.88 4.63 4.53
CA THR A 237 24.30 3.40 5.24
C THR A 237 23.32 2.91 6.29
N ASN A 238 22.31 3.71 6.64
CA ASN A 238 21.34 3.42 7.70
C ASN A 238 19.91 3.22 7.20
N THR A 239 19.73 2.85 5.94
CA THR A 239 18.47 2.43 5.34
C THR A 239 18.51 0.94 4.99
N ARG A 240 17.35 0.26 5.04
CA ARG A 240 17.26 -1.15 4.64
C ARG A 240 17.26 -1.30 3.12
N GLN A 241 16.55 -0.39 2.42
CA GLN A 241 16.65 -0.31 0.97
C GLN A 241 17.92 0.45 0.59
N PRO A 242 18.72 -0.07 -0.35
CA PRO A 242 19.92 0.61 -0.82
C PRO A 242 19.55 1.94 -1.51
N ILE A 243 20.15 3.04 -1.02
CA ILE A 243 19.93 4.40 -1.51
C ILE A 243 21.27 5.07 -1.75
N GLY A 244 21.47 5.65 -2.94
CA GLY A 244 22.64 6.43 -3.27
C GLY A 244 22.35 7.92 -3.43
N ILE A 245 23.40 8.74 -3.39
CA ILE A 245 23.36 10.16 -3.71
C ILE A 245 24.56 10.48 -4.59
N PHE A 246 24.30 11.01 -5.80
CA PHE A 246 25.38 11.28 -6.77
C PHE A 246 25.23 12.65 -7.43
N SER A 247 26.38 13.27 -7.70
CA SER A 247 26.42 14.52 -8.46
C SER A 247 26.27 14.23 -9.95
N VAL A 248 25.26 14.87 -10.57
CA VAL A 248 25.02 14.78 -12.01
C VAL A 248 24.75 16.18 -12.58
N ALA A 249 25.14 16.39 -13.83
CA ALA A 249 24.82 17.64 -14.53
C ALA A 249 23.34 17.66 -14.91
N GLY A 250 22.66 18.77 -14.64
CA GLY A 250 21.27 18.99 -15.03
C GLY A 250 20.29 19.01 -13.85
N PRO A 251 18.99 19.06 -14.13
CA PRO A 251 17.98 19.07 -13.07
C PRO A 251 17.95 17.74 -12.34
N GLY A 252 17.86 17.81 -11.01
CA GLY A 252 17.79 16.63 -10.16
C GLY A 252 16.64 15.68 -10.52
N ASN A 253 16.85 14.41 -10.30
CA ASN A 253 15.87 13.34 -10.49
C ASN A 253 16.19 12.17 -9.53
N LEU A 254 15.20 11.33 -9.27
CA LEU A 254 15.45 10.03 -8.66
C LEU A 254 15.75 9.02 -9.77
N PHE A 255 16.92 8.41 -9.70
CA PHE A 255 17.27 7.28 -10.55
C PHE A 255 16.79 6.00 -9.89
N CYS A 256 16.20 5.10 -10.68
CA CYS A 256 15.67 3.83 -10.20
C CYS A 256 16.35 2.66 -10.91
N CYS A 257 16.66 1.60 -10.14
CA CYS A 257 17.19 0.35 -10.63
C CYS A 257 16.24 -0.80 -10.28
N TYR A 258 15.78 -1.53 -11.28
CA TYR A 258 14.73 -2.53 -11.15
C TYR A 258 15.29 -3.95 -11.27
N ALA A 259 14.81 -4.85 -10.42
CA ALA A 259 15.18 -6.24 -10.49
C ALA A 259 14.59 -6.93 -11.74
N VAL A 260 15.39 -7.78 -12.38
CA VAL A 260 14.95 -8.60 -13.51
C VAL A 260 15.45 -10.02 -13.37
N THR A 261 14.81 -10.96 -14.05
CA THR A 261 15.16 -12.37 -14.00
C THR A 261 16.12 -12.82 -15.12
N ASP A 262 16.22 -12.03 -16.20
CA ASP A 262 17.06 -12.31 -17.37
C ASP A 262 17.46 -10.99 -18.03
N LEU A 263 18.80 -10.68 -18.03
CA LEU A 263 19.32 -9.45 -18.60
C LEU A 263 19.30 -9.43 -20.14
N ASP A 264 19.48 -10.59 -20.79
CA ASP A 264 19.48 -10.66 -22.25
C ASP A 264 18.07 -10.52 -22.81
N GLU A 265 17.07 -11.10 -22.15
CA GLU A 265 15.68 -10.90 -22.50
C GLU A 265 15.26 -9.45 -22.25
N THR A 266 15.64 -8.89 -21.11
CA THR A 266 15.38 -7.48 -20.75
C THR A 266 16.03 -6.53 -21.74
N ARG A 267 17.28 -6.74 -22.15
CA ARG A 267 17.96 -5.95 -23.19
C ARG A 267 17.18 -5.96 -24.50
N ARG A 268 16.71 -7.13 -24.92
CA ARG A 268 15.89 -7.25 -26.14
C ARG A 268 14.54 -6.55 -25.99
N ALA A 269 13.91 -6.63 -24.83
CA ALA A 269 12.64 -5.95 -24.53
C ALA A 269 12.79 -4.42 -24.54
N ILE A 270 13.88 -3.88 -23.96
CA ILE A 270 14.23 -2.46 -24.00
C ILE A 270 14.33 -1.96 -25.45
N LEU A 271 15.12 -2.66 -26.29
CA LEU A 271 15.27 -2.31 -27.70
C LEU A 271 13.93 -2.38 -28.46
N ALA A 272 13.18 -3.46 -28.26
CA ALA A 272 11.89 -3.66 -28.92
C ALA A 272 10.83 -2.62 -28.49
N GLY A 273 10.96 -2.08 -27.27
CA GLY A 273 10.13 -1.00 -26.73
C GLY A 273 10.55 0.41 -27.16
N GLY A 274 11.67 0.55 -27.94
CA GLY A 274 12.19 1.84 -28.37
C GLY A 274 13.16 2.52 -27.38
N GLY A 275 13.49 1.86 -26.28
CA GLY A 275 14.53 2.30 -25.36
C GLY A 275 15.94 1.95 -25.86
N GLN A 276 16.96 2.40 -25.13
CA GLN A 276 18.37 2.15 -25.47
C GLN A 276 19.08 1.50 -24.28
N PRO A 277 19.51 0.22 -24.40
CA PRO A 277 20.36 -0.40 -23.40
C PRO A 277 21.77 0.15 -23.46
N GLY A 278 22.35 0.40 -22.30
CA GLY A 278 23.73 0.88 -22.14
C GLY A 278 24.73 -0.24 -21.84
N GLN A 279 25.66 0.07 -20.93
CA GLN A 279 26.70 -0.86 -20.50
C GLN A 279 26.20 -1.82 -19.42
N THR A 280 26.82 -3.00 -19.40
CA THR A 280 26.61 -3.97 -18.33
C THR A 280 27.82 -3.91 -17.39
N GLN A 281 27.60 -3.90 -16.10
CA GLN A 281 28.62 -3.86 -15.06
C GLN A 281 28.32 -4.89 -13.97
N GLU A 282 29.37 -5.51 -13.43
CA GLU A 282 29.28 -6.47 -12.33
C GLU A 282 29.52 -5.77 -10.99
N PHE A 283 28.66 -6.06 -10.02
CA PHE A 283 28.74 -5.58 -8.65
C PHE A 283 28.52 -6.76 -7.68
N ASP A 284 28.89 -6.58 -6.41
CA ASP A 284 28.72 -7.61 -5.38
C ASP A 284 27.22 -7.98 -5.16
N PHE A 285 26.30 -7.07 -5.44
CA PHE A 285 24.85 -7.27 -5.32
C PHE A 285 24.18 -7.82 -6.60
N GLY A 286 24.93 -7.96 -7.69
CA GLY A 286 24.45 -8.49 -8.97
C GLY A 286 24.98 -7.75 -10.19
N THR A 287 24.55 -8.20 -11.36
CA THR A 287 24.92 -7.61 -12.66
C THR A 287 23.92 -6.52 -13.03
N VAL A 288 24.39 -5.30 -13.30
CA VAL A 288 23.57 -4.13 -13.65
C VAL A 288 23.69 -3.82 -15.14
N LEU A 289 22.58 -3.51 -15.77
CA LEU A 289 22.46 -2.99 -17.14
C LEU A 289 21.84 -1.60 -17.11
N ASP A 290 22.63 -0.60 -17.48
CA ASP A 290 22.12 0.75 -17.67
C ASP A 290 21.22 0.84 -18.90
N ALA A 291 20.25 1.75 -18.89
CA ALA A 291 19.33 1.97 -20.01
C ALA A 291 18.73 3.37 -20.00
N THR A 292 18.14 3.75 -21.14
CA THR A 292 17.18 4.85 -21.23
C THR A 292 15.87 4.36 -21.83
N ASP A 293 14.78 4.90 -21.35
CA ASP A 293 13.46 4.64 -21.90
C ASP A 293 13.24 5.42 -23.24
N PRO A 294 12.13 5.22 -23.95
CA PRO A 294 11.84 5.94 -25.19
C PRO A 294 11.74 7.46 -25.05
N ALA A 295 11.47 7.97 -23.85
CA ALA A 295 11.45 9.40 -23.54
C ALA A 295 12.84 9.96 -23.19
N GLY A 296 13.88 9.09 -23.15
CA GLY A 296 15.24 9.45 -22.78
C GLY A 296 15.49 9.49 -21.28
N THR A 297 14.57 8.95 -20.46
CA THR A 297 14.75 8.88 -19.01
C THR A 297 15.73 7.77 -18.65
N PRO A 298 16.82 8.07 -17.92
CA PRO A 298 17.77 7.05 -17.50
C PRO A 298 17.17 6.17 -16.38
N PHE A 299 17.42 4.88 -16.48
CA PHE A 299 17.14 3.87 -15.47
C PHE A 299 18.16 2.72 -15.57
N ALA A 300 18.15 1.81 -14.62
CA ALA A 300 18.89 0.58 -14.77
C ALA A 300 18.01 -0.63 -14.43
N VAL A 301 18.45 -1.78 -14.88
CA VAL A 301 17.94 -3.07 -14.43
C VAL A 301 19.09 -3.91 -13.88
N PHE A 302 18.81 -4.80 -12.96
CA PHE A 302 19.85 -5.69 -12.41
C PHE A 302 19.34 -7.10 -12.23
N LEU A 303 20.25 -8.05 -12.42
CA LEU A 303 20.05 -9.44 -12.06
C LEU A 303 20.50 -9.60 -10.60
N PRO A 304 19.56 -9.74 -9.64
CA PRO A 304 19.92 -9.77 -8.23
C PRO A 304 20.70 -11.03 -7.86
N ALA A 305 21.58 -10.90 -6.87
CA ALA A 305 22.23 -12.06 -6.26
C ALA A 305 21.19 -12.95 -5.57
N PRO A 306 21.42 -14.30 -5.49
CA PRO A 306 20.51 -15.19 -4.80
C PRO A 306 20.27 -14.75 -3.35
N GLY A 307 19.00 -14.70 -2.92
CA GLY A 307 18.63 -14.30 -1.56
C GLY A 307 18.52 -12.79 -1.33
N THR A 308 18.66 -11.95 -2.37
CA THR A 308 18.35 -10.50 -2.25
C THR A 308 16.91 -10.32 -1.77
N PRO A 309 16.69 -9.61 -0.63
CA PRO A 309 15.36 -9.45 -0.08
C PRO A 309 14.50 -8.53 -0.94
N ARG A 310 13.21 -8.81 -0.96
CA ARG A 310 12.21 -7.93 -1.57
C ARG A 310 12.07 -6.65 -0.73
N PRO A 311 12.00 -5.46 -1.34
CA PRO A 311 11.67 -4.23 -0.62
C PRO A 311 10.32 -4.35 0.10
N ASP A 312 10.17 -3.68 1.24
CA ASP A 312 8.89 -3.60 1.92
C ASP A 312 7.86 -2.82 1.08
N LEU A 313 6.58 -3.20 1.17
CA LEU A 313 5.51 -2.64 0.34
C LEU A 313 5.38 -1.12 0.53
N ASN A 314 5.48 -0.64 1.78
CA ASN A 314 5.33 0.77 2.17
C ASN A 314 6.57 1.32 2.90
N GLY A 315 7.74 0.73 2.66
CA GLY A 315 8.96 1.06 3.38
C GLY A 315 9.04 0.45 4.78
N ALA A 316 10.27 0.34 5.31
CA ALA A 316 10.56 -0.35 6.57
C ALA A 316 10.49 0.55 7.81
N GLY A 317 10.21 1.84 7.66
CA GLY A 317 10.16 2.79 8.75
C GLY A 317 10.70 4.19 8.37
N PRO A 318 10.98 5.05 9.35
CA PRO A 318 11.49 6.40 9.09
C PRO A 318 12.79 6.40 8.28
N GLY A 319 12.85 7.28 7.26
CA GLY A 319 13.96 7.39 6.32
C GLY A 319 13.88 6.44 5.13
N GLU A 320 12.94 5.50 5.11
CA GLU A 320 12.79 4.52 4.02
C GLU A 320 11.87 5.02 2.90
N LEU A 321 12.09 4.49 1.71
CA LEU A 321 11.23 4.74 0.55
C LEU A 321 9.91 3.97 0.70
N SER A 322 8.79 4.68 0.80
CA SER A 322 7.47 4.08 0.98
C SER A 322 6.61 4.07 -0.28
N TYR A 323 6.87 4.98 -1.22
CA TYR A 323 6.11 5.10 -2.45
C TYR A 323 6.91 5.81 -3.54
N LEU A 324 6.65 5.46 -4.81
CA LEU A 324 7.18 6.16 -5.97
C LEU A 324 6.06 6.71 -6.84
N THR A 325 6.16 7.98 -7.22
CA THR A 325 5.27 8.59 -8.21
C THR A 325 6.05 8.87 -9.48
N TYR A 326 5.72 8.18 -10.57
CA TYR A 326 6.25 8.49 -11.90
C TYR A 326 5.39 9.60 -12.53
N GLN A 327 5.94 10.78 -12.67
CA GLN A 327 5.29 11.87 -13.39
C GLN A 327 5.84 11.90 -14.81
N VAL A 328 4.99 11.72 -15.81
CA VAL A 328 5.43 11.50 -17.20
C VAL A 328 4.65 12.38 -18.19
N PRO A 329 5.26 12.80 -19.30
CA PRO A 329 4.54 13.53 -20.36
C PRO A 329 3.50 12.65 -21.07
N ASP A 330 3.82 11.37 -21.29
CA ASP A 330 3.02 10.39 -22.03
C ASP A 330 2.76 9.15 -21.18
N SER A 331 1.57 9.08 -20.59
CA SER A 331 1.15 7.96 -19.74
C SER A 331 0.97 6.66 -20.54
N GLU A 332 0.47 6.74 -21.79
CA GLU A 332 0.26 5.56 -22.62
C GLU A 332 1.60 4.94 -23.07
N GLY A 333 2.56 5.78 -23.47
CA GLY A 333 3.93 5.34 -23.78
C GLY A 333 4.62 4.71 -22.59
N PHE A 334 4.47 5.30 -21.39
CA PHE A 334 5.00 4.74 -20.14
C PHE A 334 4.41 3.35 -19.85
N LYS A 335 3.07 3.23 -19.91
CA LYS A 335 2.38 1.95 -19.67
C LYS A 335 2.79 0.88 -20.68
N ALA A 336 2.89 1.26 -21.94
CA ALA A 336 3.27 0.32 -23.00
C ALA A 336 4.71 -0.18 -22.85
N PHE A 337 5.64 0.69 -22.46
CA PHE A 337 7.05 0.34 -22.27
C PHE A 337 7.26 -0.46 -20.99
N TYR A 338 6.95 0.12 -19.83
CA TYR A 338 7.23 -0.50 -18.52
C TYR A 338 6.31 -1.68 -18.23
N GLY A 339 5.06 -1.66 -18.71
CA GLY A 339 4.16 -2.80 -18.60
C GLY A 339 4.68 -4.04 -19.33
N ARG A 340 5.28 -3.86 -20.52
CA ARG A 340 5.96 -4.96 -21.23
C ARG A 340 7.26 -5.39 -20.57
N LEU A 341 8.06 -4.40 -20.11
CA LEU A 341 9.39 -4.64 -19.57
C LEU A 341 9.35 -5.35 -18.22
N PHE A 342 8.44 -4.92 -17.33
CA PHE A 342 8.38 -5.38 -15.93
C PHE A 342 7.12 -6.18 -15.61
N PHE A 343 6.28 -6.47 -16.60
CA PHE A 343 4.96 -7.11 -16.42
C PHE A 343 4.03 -6.33 -15.50
N TRP A 344 4.25 -5.02 -15.37
CA TRP A 344 3.38 -4.16 -14.59
C TRP A 344 2.01 -4.03 -15.22
N THR A 345 0.99 -3.98 -14.37
CA THR A 345 -0.36 -3.60 -14.78
C THR A 345 -0.75 -2.29 -14.11
N PHE A 346 -1.73 -1.61 -14.67
CA PHE A 346 -2.08 -0.25 -14.27
C PHE A 346 -3.57 -0.16 -13.97
N GLU A 347 -3.90 0.27 -12.76
CA GLU A 347 -5.27 0.48 -12.33
C GLU A 347 -5.57 1.97 -12.25
N PRO A 348 -6.76 2.44 -12.67
CA PRO A 348 -7.12 3.85 -12.56
C PRO A 348 -6.94 4.39 -11.14
N GLY A 349 -6.19 5.49 -11.02
CA GLY A 349 -5.95 6.19 -9.76
C GLY A 349 -7.01 7.26 -9.48
N ARG A 350 -6.73 8.08 -8.47
CA ARG A 350 -7.68 9.12 -7.99
C ARG A 350 -7.60 10.45 -8.76
N VAL A 351 -6.52 10.67 -9.49
CA VAL A 351 -6.32 11.91 -10.28
C VAL A 351 -6.54 11.63 -11.74
N THR A 352 -6.88 12.68 -12.50
CA THR A 352 -7.00 12.58 -13.96
C THR A 352 -5.68 12.09 -14.54
N ASP A 353 -5.74 11.08 -15.41
CA ASP A 353 -4.57 10.39 -15.99
C ASP A 353 -3.59 9.86 -14.92
N GLY A 354 -4.12 9.47 -13.76
CA GLY A 354 -3.37 8.84 -12.68
C GLY A 354 -3.63 7.34 -12.61
N TRP A 355 -2.59 6.56 -12.32
CA TRP A 355 -2.63 5.11 -12.36
C TRP A 355 -1.85 4.52 -11.17
N GLY A 356 -2.42 3.52 -10.51
CA GLY A 356 -1.69 2.67 -9.58
C GLY A 356 -0.89 1.62 -10.35
N VAL A 357 0.40 1.51 -10.07
CA VAL A 357 1.28 0.48 -10.66
C VAL A 357 1.17 -0.79 -9.83
N GLN A 358 0.80 -1.89 -10.46
CA GLN A 358 0.72 -3.21 -9.83
C GLN A 358 1.92 -4.07 -10.26
N GLY A 359 2.40 -4.90 -9.36
CA GLY A 359 3.55 -5.80 -9.63
C GLY A 359 4.91 -5.21 -9.27
N SER A 360 4.96 -4.05 -8.58
CA SER A 360 6.18 -3.40 -8.09
C SER A 360 6.15 -3.24 -6.58
N GLN A 361 7.30 -3.41 -5.93
CA GLN A 361 7.54 -2.97 -4.55
C GLN A 361 8.80 -2.08 -4.52
N PRO A 362 8.78 -1.01 -3.66
CA PRO A 362 7.64 -0.49 -2.91
C PRO A 362 6.50 -0.05 -3.83
N MET A 363 5.32 0.21 -3.24
CA MET A 363 4.13 0.67 -3.98
C MET A 363 4.46 1.87 -4.86
N SER A 364 3.85 1.90 -6.04
CA SER A 364 4.13 2.96 -7.02
C SER A 364 2.86 3.42 -7.72
N GLY A 365 2.89 4.66 -8.20
CA GLY A 365 1.86 5.22 -9.06
C GLY A 365 2.45 6.02 -10.20
N MET A 366 1.63 6.30 -11.21
CA MET A 366 2.01 7.11 -12.36
C MET A 366 0.96 8.18 -12.62
N ALA A 367 1.38 9.36 -13.03
CA ALA A 367 0.51 10.44 -13.48
C ALA A 367 1.04 11.04 -14.78
N GLY A 368 0.15 11.17 -15.76
CA GLY A 368 0.45 11.79 -17.05
C GLY A 368 0.41 13.33 -17.02
N GLY A 369 0.76 13.94 -18.14
CA GLY A 369 0.66 15.38 -18.35
C GLY A 369 1.79 16.22 -17.75
N ALA A 370 2.86 15.62 -17.24
CA ALA A 370 4.03 16.32 -16.75
C ALA A 370 4.84 16.93 -17.91
N ALA A 371 5.55 18.04 -17.67
CA ALA A 371 6.41 18.66 -18.69
C ALA A 371 7.65 17.80 -19.04
N ARG A 372 8.11 17.00 -18.09
CA ARG A 372 9.23 16.04 -18.25
C ARG A 372 8.98 14.82 -17.38
N ALA A 373 9.62 13.71 -17.73
CA ALA A 373 9.58 12.51 -16.89
C ALA A 373 10.44 12.69 -15.63
N VAL A 374 9.85 12.41 -14.47
CA VAL A 374 10.53 12.39 -13.17
C VAL A 374 9.95 11.29 -12.28
N ALA A 375 10.79 10.65 -11.49
CA ALA A 375 10.37 9.83 -10.37
C ALA A 375 10.42 10.68 -9.08
N VAL A 376 9.31 10.75 -8.37
CA VAL A 376 9.19 11.51 -7.12
C VAL A 376 9.04 10.52 -5.97
N PRO A 377 10.01 10.42 -5.07
CA PRO A 377 9.95 9.51 -3.93
C PRO A 377 9.03 10.03 -2.82
N MET A 378 8.44 9.12 -2.07
CA MET A 378 7.86 9.41 -0.76
C MET A 378 8.73 8.75 0.31
N TRP A 379 9.24 9.56 1.21
CA TRP A 379 10.05 9.12 2.35
C TRP A 379 9.19 9.03 3.60
N THR A 380 9.28 7.92 4.31
CA THR A 380 8.57 7.75 5.59
C THR A 380 9.19 8.60 6.68
N VAL A 381 8.37 9.23 7.51
CA VAL A 381 8.79 9.98 8.69
C VAL A 381 7.93 9.60 9.90
N ALA A 382 8.51 9.66 11.10
CA ALA A 382 7.79 9.37 12.33
C ALA A 382 6.86 10.52 12.76
N ASP A 383 7.24 11.77 12.46
CA ASP A 383 6.50 12.99 12.76
C ASP A 383 6.65 13.95 11.59
N ILE A 384 5.55 14.12 10.83
CA ILE A 384 5.55 14.90 9.60
C ILE A 384 5.63 16.41 9.85
N GLU A 385 5.07 16.92 10.96
CA GLU A 385 5.14 18.34 11.33
C GLU A 385 6.57 18.74 11.70
N ALA A 386 7.24 17.89 12.47
CA ALA A 386 8.65 18.07 12.76
C ALA A 386 9.52 17.93 11.50
N ALA A 387 9.16 17.02 10.58
CA ALA A 387 9.91 16.81 9.34
C ALA A 387 9.80 18.01 8.38
N VAL A 388 8.60 18.58 8.17
CA VAL A 388 8.44 19.78 7.32
C VAL A 388 9.16 20.99 7.91
N THR A 389 9.25 21.11 9.25
CA THR A 389 10.06 22.13 9.90
C THR A 389 11.54 21.96 9.52
N ARG A 390 12.08 20.74 9.61
CA ARG A 390 13.47 20.45 9.21
C ARG A 390 13.73 20.70 7.73
N VAL A 391 12.75 20.45 6.85
CA VAL A 391 12.85 20.79 5.41
C VAL A 391 13.14 22.28 5.22
N VAL A 392 12.37 23.15 5.90
CA VAL A 392 12.57 24.60 5.81
C VAL A 392 13.90 25.02 6.41
N GLU A 393 14.27 24.49 7.56
CA GLU A 393 15.55 24.77 8.23
C GLU A 393 16.77 24.33 7.41
N ALA A 394 16.63 23.23 6.63
CA ALA A 394 17.65 22.73 5.71
C ALA A 394 17.69 23.48 4.37
N GLY A 395 16.85 24.51 4.18
CA GLY A 395 16.81 25.32 2.95
C GLY A 395 15.91 24.80 1.85
N GLY A 396 15.12 23.77 2.10
CA GLY A 396 14.08 23.26 1.20
C GLY A 396 12.80 24.09 1.26
N THR A 397 11.81 23.65 0.49
CA THR A 397 10.50 24.32 0.41
C THR A 397 9.38 23.32 0.63
N VAL A 398 8.37 23.68 1.43
CA VAL A 398 7.13 22.90 1.57
C VAL A 398 6.13 23.43 0.53
N LEU A 399 5.87 22.62 -0.49
CA LEU A 399 4.92 22.96 -1.58
C LEU A 399 3.49 22.73 -1.14
N GLN A 400 3.25 21.65 -0.38
CA GLN A 400 1.95 21.33 0.22
C GLN A 400 2.17 20.97 1.69
N GLN A 401 1.49 21.68 2.58
CA GLN A 401 1.51 21.40 4.01
C GLN A 401 0.94 20.00 4.31
N PRO A 402 1.30 19.40 5.45
CA PRO A 402 0.76 18.11 5.86
C PRO A 402 -0.76 18.05 5.73
N SER A 403 -1.25 17.07 5.03
CA SER A 403 -2.67 16.83 4.80
C SER A 403 -3.03 15.37 4.97
N ARG A 404 -4.23 15.12 5.51
CA ARG A 404 -4.68 13.74 5.74
C ARG A 404 -5.10 13.10 4.42
N GLN A 405 -4.56 11.93 4.19
CA GLN A 405 -4.90 11.01 3.12
C GLN A 405 -5.52 9.75 3.73
N ASP A 406 -6.10 8.87 2.91
CA ASP A 406 -6.66 7.60 3.39
C ASP A 406 -5.63 6.66 4.02
N TYR A 407 -4.35 6.86 3.68
CA TYR A 407 -3.22 6.04 4.16
C TYR A 407 -2.37 6.71 5.24
N GLY A 408 -2.71 7.92 5.70
CA GLY A 408 -1.94 8.66 6.70
C GLY A 408 -1.82 10.14 6.38
N LEU A 409 -0.76 10.78 6.85
CA LEU A 409 -0.45 12.18 6.54
C LEU A 409 0.58 12.26 5.41
N MET A 410 0.43 13.24 4.52
CA MET A 410 1.33 13.48 3.40
C MET A 410 1.63 14.97 3.26
N ALA A 411 2.89 15.33 3.00
CA ALA A 411 3.33 16.65 2.59
C ALA A 411 4.12 16.58 1.28
N GLU A 412 4.07 17.62 0.46
CA GLU A 412 4.89 17.74 -0.74
C GLU A 412 5.98 18.79 -0.52
N CYS A 413 7.22 18.45 -0.85
CA CYS A 413 8.38 19.27 -0.58
C CYS A 413 9.34 19.32 -1.78
N THR A 414 10.26 20.30 -1.76
CA THR A 414 11.49 20.26 -2.53
C THR A 414 12.69 20.34 -1.58
N ASP A 415 13.79 19.70 -1.98
CA ASP A 415 15.08 19.91 -1.33
C ASP A 415 15.67 21.29 -1.69
N ASP A 416 16.84 21.59 -1.14
CA ASP A 416 17.55 22.86 -1.32
C ASP A 416 18.12 23.06 -2.75
N GLN A 417 18.01 22.03 -3.61
CA GLN A 417 18.43 22.06 -5.02
C GLN A 417 17.25 21.90 -5.99
N GLY A 418 16.00 21.88 -5.46
CA GLY A 418 14.76 21.82 -6.23
C GLY A 418 14.30 20.40 -6.57
N GLY A 419 14.93 19.37 -6.02
CA GLY A 419 14.48 17.98 -6.12
C GLY A 419 13.15 17.79 -5.36
N ARG A 420 12.11 17.28 -6.04
CA ARG A 420 10.78 17.07 -5.44
C ARG A 420 10.73 15.74 -4.72
N PHE A 421 10.06 15.73 -3.58
CA PHE A 421 9.76 14.53 -2.81
C PHE A 421 8.50 14.71 -1.95
N TYR A 422 7.94 13.60 -1.52
CA TYR A 422 6.87 13.57 -0.52
C TYR A 422 7.41 13.09 0.82
N LEU A 423 6.80 13.56 1.90
CA LEU A 423 6.92 12.99 3.23
C LEU A 423 5.63 12.25 3.55
N GLY A 424 5.73 11.04 4.11
CA GLY A 424 4.60 10.20 4.52
C GLY A 424 4.72 9.79 5.98
N GLN A 425 3.63 9.93 6.73
CA GLN A 425 3.50 9.39 8.09
C GLN A 425 2.28 8.45 8.09
N PHE A 426 2.52 7.16 8.38
CA PHE A 426 1.54 6.08 8.32
C PHE A 426 1.13 5.63 9.72
#